data_656d4a67fd7de4f518c80413fe1c8f95
#
_entry.id   656d4a67fd7de4f518c80413fe1c8f95
#
_cell.length_a   1.000
_cell.length_b   1.000
_cell.length_c   1.000
_cell.angle_alpha   90.00
_cell.angle_beta   90.00
_cell.angle_gamma   90.00
#
_symmetry.space_group_name_H-M   'P 1'
#
loop_
_entity.id
_entity.type
_entity.pdbx_description
1 polymer ?
#
loop_
_entity_poly.entity_id
_entity_poly.type
_entity_poly.pdbx_seq_one_letter_code
_entity_poly.pdbx_strand_id
1 'polypeptide(L)'
;MTEAAATPASRAIEPDPARFGPRELLAFISATMALMALAIDLMLPAFDDIRSDFGLDPDSGEAASVITVFFLGLAVAQVFYGPLADRFGRKPILYSGIVVYIAGAIGSALAPSFELLLVARFVWGIGAAGSRVVAVAIVRDRFVGNQMARAMSQIMAIFVLVPVFAPLVGASIIAVAPWRAVFWFCVVWAIAIVFWSCRSWPCSSASRCS
;
A
#
# COMPACT_ATOMS: atom_id res chain seq x y z
N MET A 1 -61.34 10.72 6.31
CA MET A 1 -60.29 10.28 7.24
C MET A 1 -59.24 9.58 6.41
N THR A 2 -58.22 10.30 6.01
CA THR A 2 -57.15 9.83 5.14
C THR A 2 -55.91 9.65 6.01
N GLU A 3 -55.57 8.40 6.30
CA GLU A 3 -54.41 8.01 7.10
C GLU A 3 -53.16 8.26 6.28
N ALA A 4 -52.36 9.23 6.67
CA ALA A 4 -51.09 9.55 6.06
C ALA A 4 -50.10 8.44 6.39
N ALA A 5 -49.75 7.66 5.37
CA ALA A 5 -48.66 6.66 5.45
C ALA A 5 -47.36 7.34 5.87
N ALA A 6 -46.92 7.05 7.06
CA ALA A 6 -45.63 7.48 7.56
C ALA A 6 -44.50 6.93 6.67
N THR A 7 -43.82 7.81 6.00
CA THR A 7 -42.57 7.51 5.27
C THR A 7 -41.58 6.85 6.22
N PRO A 8 -40.97 5.69 5.85
CA PRO A 8 -39.98 5.06 6.72
C PRO A 8 -38.80 6.02 6.88
N ALA A 9 -38.68 6.53 8.11
CA ALA A 9 -37.58 7.38 8.51
C ALA A 9 -36.27 6.75 8.08
N SER A 10 -35.49 7.49 7.29
CA SER A 10 -34.10 7.24 6.97
C SER A 10 -33.38 6.69 8.21
N ARG A 11 -33.11 5.41 8.24
CA ARG A 11 -32.20 4.82 9.22
C ARG A 11 -30.87 5.50 9.04
N ALA A 12 -30.63 6.51 9.83
CA ALA A 12 -29.29 7.04 10.04
C ALA A 12 -28.42 5.85 10.44
N ILE A 13 -27.45 5.52 9.61
CA ILE A 13 -26.47 4.48 9.92
C ILE A 13 -25.71 5.00 11.14
N GLU A 14 -26.08 4.49 12.33
CA GLU A 14 -25.35 4.79 13.56
C GLU A 14 -23.88 4.41 13.35
N PRO A 15 -22.93 5.30 13.64
CA PRO A 15 -21.51 4.97 13.55
C PRO A 15 -21.21 3.87 14.57
N ASP A 16 -20.79 2.70 14.10
CA ASP A 16 -20.30 1.58 14.92
C ASP A 16 -19.12 2.07 15.79
N PRO A 17 -19.23 2.06 17.13
CA PRO A 17 -18.26 2.66 18.05
C PRO A 17 -16.89 1.98 18.09
N ALA A 18 -16.68 0.91 17.34
CA ALA A 18 -15.43 0.14 17.29
C ALA A 18 -14.51 0.53 16.12
N ARG A 19 -14.57 1.76 15.59
CA ARG A 19 -13.90 2.12 14.33
C ARG A 19 -13.11 3.40 14.44
N PHE A 20 -11.94 3.41 13.77
CA PHE A 20 -11.06 4.57 13.57
C PHE A 20 -11.79 5.91 13.60
N GLY A 21 -11.31 6.84 14.41
CA GLY A 21 -11.70 8.23 14.25
C GLY A 21 -11.38 8.70 12.83
N PRO A 22 -12.10 9.68 12.27
CA PRO A 22 -11.90 10.10 10.88
C PRO A 22 -10.47 10.53 10.57
N ARG A 23 -9.76 11.10 11.53
CA ARG A 23 -8.34 11.50 11.40
C ARG A 23 -7.39 10.29 11.43
N GLU A 24 -7.66 9.33 12.30
CA GLU A 24 -6.87 8.10 12.41
C GLU A 24 -7.04 7.24 11.15
N LEU A 25 -8.24 7.13 10.61
CA LEU A 25 -8.51 6.45 9.35
C LEU A 25 -7.74 7.09 8.18
N LEU A 26 -7.74 8.42 8.09
CA LEU A 26 -6.99 9.13 7.06
C LEU A 26 -5.48 8.90 7.19
N ALA A 27 -4.94 8.94 8.41
CA ALA A 27 -3.54 8.65 8.66
C ALA A 27 -3.16 7.20 8.27
N PHE A 28 -4.00 6.23 8.64
CA PHE A 28 -3.82 4.82 8.27
C PHE A 28 -3.84 4.62 6.75
N ILE A 29 -4.80 5.22 6.05
CA ILE A 29 -4.91 5.12 4.59
C ILE A 29 -3.71 5.78 3.93
N SER A 30 -3.29 6.95 4.39
CA SER A 30 -2.11 7.65 3.87
C SER A 30 -0.83 6.84 4.08
N ALA A 31 -0.64 6.25 5.26
CA ALA A 31 0.49 5.37 5.54
C ALA A 31 0.49 4.11 4.67
N THR A 32 -0.69 3.56 4.38
CA THR A 32 -0.86 2.42 3.48
C THR A 32 -0.54 2.80 2.03
N MET A 33 -0.94 3.99 1.58
CA MET A 33 -0.58 4.49 0.25
C MET A 33 0.91 4.80 0.12
N ALA A 34 1.54 5.25 1.21
CA ALA A 34 2.98 5.48 1.24
C ALA A 34 3.81 4.22 0.98
N LEU A 35 3.29 3.00 1.28
CA LEU A 35 3.97 1.73 0.95
C LEU A 35 4.40 1.65 -0.51
N MET A 36 3.51 2.05 -1.42
CA MET A 36 3.79 2.01 -2.86
C MET A 36 4.89 3.01 -3.24
N ALA A 37 4.78 4.24 -2.75
CA ALA A 37 5.76 5.29 -3.05
C ALA A 37 7.14 4.94 -2.46
N LEU A 38 7.19 4.49 -1.20
CA LEU A 38 8.42 4.04 -0.56
C LEU A 38 9.09 2.89 -1.31
N ALA A 39 8.33 1.93 -1.83
CA ALA A 39 8.88 0.80 -2.60
C ALA A 39 9.60 1.23 -3.90
N ILE A 40 9.27 2.39 -4.44
CA ILE A 40 9.86 2.95 -5.65
C ILE A 40 10.98 3.93 -5.30
N ASP A 41 10.67 4.94 -4.50
CA ASP A 41 11.49 6.14 -4.35
C ASP A 41 12.68 5.94 -3.41
N LEU A 42 12.54 5.09 -2.37
CA LEU A 42 13.64 4.72 -1.48
C LEU A 42 14.81 4.04 -2.20
N MET A 43 14.55 3.39 -3.32
CA MET A 43 15.55 2.64 -4.06
C MET A 43 16.34 3.52 -5.05
N LEU A 44 15.86 4.71 -5.39
CA LEU A 44 16.52 5.56 -6.39
C LEU A 44 18.01 5.81 -6.09
N PRO A 45 18.41 6.13 -4.86
CA PRO A 45 19.83 6.31 -4.56
C PRO A 45 20.64 5.01 -4.52
N ALA A 46 19.98 3.83 -4.53
CA ALA A 46 20.61 2.52 -4.48
C ALA A 46 21.01 1.96 -5.86
N PHE A 47 20.66 2.63 -6.95
CA PHE A 47 20.89 2.08 -8.29
C PHE A 47 22.35 1.80 -8.62
N ASP A 48 23.26 2.67 -8.20
CA ASP A 48 24.68 2.51 -8.48
C ASP A 48 25.27 1.32 -7.69
N ASP A 49 24.82 1.13 -6.45
CA ASP A 49 25.20 -0.02 -5.65
C ASP A 49 24.65 -1.34 -6.24
N ILE A 50 23.41 -1.33 -6.74
CA ILE A 50 22.80 -2.49 -7.41
C ILE A 50 23.58 -2.83 -8.69
N ARG A 51 23.93 -1.83 -9.50
CA ARG A 51 24.75 -2.05 -10.69
C ARG A 51 26.08 -2.68 -10.36
N SER A 52 26.76 -2.17 -9.36
CA SER A 52 28.08 -2.69 -8.95
C SER A 52 27.99 -4.12 -8.39
N ASP A 53 26.96 -4.42 -7.59
CA ASP A 53 26.78 -5.74 -6.95
C ASP A 53 26.47 -6.84 -7.96
N PHE A 54 25.71 -6.52 -9.01
CA PHE A 54 25.33 -7.49 -10.06
C PHE A 54 26.19 -7.39 -11.32
N GLY A 55 27.20 -6.50 -11.37
CA GLY A 55 28.08 -6.33 -12.50
C GLY A 55 27.39 -5.87 -13.79
N LEU A 56 26.35 -5.03 -13.65
CA LEU A 56 25.58 -4.52 -14.79
C LEU A 56 26.33 -3.39 -15.48
N ASP A 57 26.21 -3.34 -16.82
CA ASP A 57 26.79 -2.28 -17.61
C ASP A 57 26.20 -0.91 -17.24
N PRO A 58 27.02 0.11 -16.91
CA PRO A 58 26.55 1.46 -16.56
C PRO A 58 25.67 2.11 -17.63
N ASP A 59 25.94 1.81 -18.91
CA ASP A 59 25.19 2.35 -20.03
C ASP A 59 23.95 1.52 -20.42
N SER A 60 23.78 0.34 -19.79
CA SER A 60 22.59 -0.47 -20.00
C SER A 60 21.38 0.04 -19.18
N GLY A 61 20.21 -0.02 -19.78
CA GLY A 61 18.95 0.27 -19.09
C GLY A 61 18.51 -0.82 -18.09
N GLU A 62 19.38 -1.82 -17.82
CA GLU A 62 19.01 -2.98 -17.00
C GLU A 62 18.61 -2.62 -15.59
N ALA A 63 19.31 -1.69 -14.94
CA ALA A 63 18.94 -1.24 -13.60
C ALA A 63 17.55 -0.59 -13.57
N ALA A 64 17.12 0.10 -14.63
CA ALA A 64 15.80 0.66 -14.74
C ALA A 64 14.69 -0.40 -14.87
N SER A 65 15.05 -1.61 -15.34
CA SER A 65 14.11 -2.72 -15.44
C SER A 65 13.54 -3.13 -14.07
N VAL A 66 14.27 -2.90 -12.99
CA VAL A 66 13.84 -3.14 -11.60
C VAL A 66 12.58 -2.33 -11.26
N ILE A 67 12.50 -1.07 -11.74
CA ILE A 67 11.30 -0.24 -11.59
C ILE A 67 10.21 -0.68 -12.58
N THR A 68 10.59 -0.93 -13.82
CA THR A 68 9.64 -1.31 -14.88
C THR A 68 8.88 -2.58 -14.52
N VAL A 69 9.59 -3.61 -14.04
CA VAL A 69 9.00 -4.88 -13.63
C VAL A 69 8.08 -4.72 -12.41
N PHE A 70 8.45 -3.86 -11.47
CA PHE A 70 7.57 -3.53 -10.33
C PHE A 70 6.26 -2.90 -10.82
N PHE A 71 6.32 -1.92 -11.73
CA PHE A 71 5.12 -1.30 -12.30
C PHE A 71 4.30 -2.27 -13.14
N LEU A 72 4.93 -3.22 -13.82
CA LEU A 72 4.23 -4.27 -14.55
C LEU A 72 3.43 -5.16 -13.60
N GLY A 73 4.03 -5.61 -12.51
CA GLY A 73 3.34 -6.36 -11.45
C GLY A 73 2.16 -5.59 -10.86
N LEU A 74 2.37 -4.30 -10.60
CA LEU A 74 1.35 -3.39 -10.09
C LEU A 74 0.19 -3.21 -11.08
N ALA A 75 0.48 -3.00 -12.36
CA ALA A 75 -0.54 -2.79 -13.41
C ALA A 75 -1.41 -4.04 -13.60
N VAL A 76 -0.78 -5.21 -13.71
CA VAL A 76 -1.49 -6.49 -13.84
C VAL A 76 -2.40 -6.72 -12.64
N ALA A 77 -1.88 -6.53 -11.44
CA ALA A 77 -2.62 -6.80 -10.22
C ALA A 77 -3.79 -5.82 -9.98
N GLN A 78 -3.68 -4.56 -10.38
CA GLN A 78 -4.76 -3.57 -10.22
C GLN A 78 -6.07 -4.01 -10.90
N VAL A 79 -5.99 -4.72 -12.02
CA VAL A 79 -7.17 -5.22 -12.74
C VAL A 79 -7.94 -6.25 -11.90
N PHE A 80 -7.22 -7.07 -11.12
CA PHE A 80 -7.82 -8.14 -10.33
C PHE A 80 -8.25 -7.72 -8.93
N TYR A 81 -7.49 -6.83 -8.29
CA TYR A 81 -7.77 -6.44 -6.90
C TYR A 81 -9.09 -5.70 -6.72
N GLY A 82 -9.57 -4.96 -7.74
CA GLY A 82 -10.89 -4.31 -7.70
C GLY A 82 -12.02 -5.31 -7.48
N PRO A 83 -12.28 -6.21 -8.44
CA PRO A 83 -13.29 -7.25 -8.31
C PRO A 83 -13.11 -8.17 -7.10
N LEU A 84 -11.86 -8.50 -6.74
CA LEU A 84 -11.57 -9.30 -5.56
C LEU A 84 -11.99 -8.60 -4.26
N ALA A 85 -11.70 -7.31 -4.13
CA ALA A 85 -12.06 -6.53 -2.96
C ALA A 85 -13.58 -6.37 -2.81
N ASP A 86 -14.31 -6.33 -3.93
CA ASP A 86 -15.78 -6.29 -3.92
C ASP A 86 -16.39 -7.65 -3.53
N ARG A 87 -15.78 -8.77 -3.96
CA ARG A 87 -16.27 -10.12 -3.69
C ARG A 87 -15.92 -10.63 -2.30
N PHE A 88 -14.67 -10.46 -1.85
CA PHE A 88 -14.15 -11.03 -0.61
C PHE A 88 -14.12 -10.03 0.54
N GLY A 89 -14.41 -8.76 0.27
CA GLY A 89 -14.37 -7.68 1.25
C GLY A 89 -13.01 -6.97 1.33
N ARG A 90 -13.03 -5.74 1.82
CA ARG A 90 -11.86 -4.83 1.85
C ARG A 90 -10.73 -5.34 2.75
N LYS A 91 -11.08 -5.88 3.92
CA LYS A 91 -10.12 -6.27 4.95
C LYS A 91 -9.23 -7.46 4.56
N PRO A 92 -9.77 -8.63 4.13
CA PRO A 92 -8.93 -9.76 3.74
C PRO A 92 -8.04 -9.44 2.54
N ILE A 93 -8.53 -8.65 1.59
CA ILE A 93 -7.75 -8.25 0.42
C ILE A 93 -6.62 -7.27 0.79
N LEU A 94 -6.83 -6.36 1.74
CA LEU A 94 -5.75 -5.52 2.25
C LEU A 94 -4.63 -6.36 2.89
N TYR A 95 -4.99 -7.30 3.76
CA TYR A 95 -4.00 -8.15 4.41
C TYR A 95 -3.27 -9.05 3.41
N SER A 96 -3.97 -9.66 2.45
CA SER A 96 -3.32 -10.45 1.40
C SER A 96 -2.35 -9.61 0.57
N GLY A 97 -2.72 -8.38 0.22
CA GLY A 97 -1.84 -7.44 -0.47
C GLY A 97 -0.57 -7.11 0.34
N ILE A 98 -0.71 -6.84 1.64
CA ILE A 98 0.43 -6.55 2.51
C ILE A 98 1.33 -7.78 2.71
N VAL A 99 0.77 -8.98 2.82
CA VAL A 99 1.57 -10.22 2.91
C VAL A 99 2.39 -10.43 1.63
N VAL A 100 1.78 -10.27 0.46
CA VAL A 100 2.49 -10.35 -0.83
C VAL A 100 3.54 -9.25 -0.96
N TYR A 101 3.24 -8.03 -0.49
CA TYR A 101 4.18 -6.92 -0.44
C TYR A 101 5.42 -7.28 0.40
N ILE A 102 5.23 -7.79 1.61
CA ILE A 102 6.31 -8.21 2.51
C ILE A 102 7.14 -9.34 1.87
N ALA A 103 6.48 -10.34 1.28
CA ALA A 103 7.16 -11.43 0.61
C ALA A 103 8.04 -10.94 -0.56
N GLY A 104 7.53 -10.01 -1.38
CA GLY A 104 8.28 -9.40 -2.46
C GLY A 104 9.46 -8.54 -1.97
N ALA A 105 9.27 -7.78 -0.89
CA ALA A 105 10.32 -6.97 -0.29
C ALA A 105 11.45 -7.84 0.31
N ILE A 106 11.10 -8.90 1.04
CA ILE A 106 12.07 -9.87 1.58
C ILE A 106 12.78 -10.59 0.43
N GLY A 107 12.05 -11.05 -0.59
CA GLY A 107 12.64 -11.67 -1.77
C GLY A 107 13.64 -10.76 -2.47
N SER A 108 13.34 -9.47 -2.58
CA SER A 108 14.26 -8.47 -3.15
C SER A 108 15.50 -8.23 -2.27
N ALA A 109 15.34 -8.23 -0.94
CA ALA A 109 16.45 -8.08 0.00
C ALA A 109 17.42 -9.26 -0.03
N LEU A 110 16.91 -10.46 -0.26
CA LEU A 110 17.68 -11.72 -0.24
C LEU A 110 18.09 -12.21 -1.63
N ALA A 111 17.77 -11.50 -2.70
CA ALA A 111 18.04 -11.92 -4.07
C ALA A 111 19.56 -12.11 -4.31
N PRO A 112 20.01 -13.33 -4.70
CA PRO A 112 21.39 -13.62 -5.03
C PRO A 112 21.75 -13.31 -6.49
N SER A 113 20.74 -13.14 -7.36
CA SER A 113 20.91 -12.80 -8.77
C SER A 113 19.97 -11.68 -9.19
N PHE A 114 20.35 -10.96 -10.24
CA PHE A 114 19.54 -9.87 -10.78
C PHE A 114 18.17 -10.35 -11.28
N GLU A 115 18.11 -11.50 -11.92
CA GLU A 115 16.87 -12.11 -12.39
C GLU A 115 15.88 -12.38 -11.24
N LEU A 116 16.40 -12.94 -10.13
CA LEU A 116 15.58 -13.20 -8.95
C LEU A 116 15.10 -11.89 -8.30
N LEU A 117 15.93 -10.84 -8.33
CA LEU A 117 15.53 -9.50 -7.92
C LEU A 117 14.35 -9.01 -8.76
N LEU A 118 14.38 -9.18 -10.09
CA LEU A 118 13.29 -8.79 -10.97
C LEU A 118 11.99 -9.56 -10.65
N VAL A 119 12.07 -10.88 -10.45
CA VAL A 119 10.91 -11.67 -10.07
C VAL A 119 10.33 -11.21 -8.72
N ALA A 120 11.19 -10.99 -7.73
CA ALA A 120 10.76 -10.48 -6.44
C ALA A 120 10.11 -9.09 -6.54
N ARG A 121 10.62 -8.22 -7.41
CA ARG A 121 10.04 -6.90 -7.73
C ARG A 121 8.66 -6.99 -8.38
N PHE A 122 8.47 -7.94 -9.28
CA PHE A 122 7.15 -8.21 -9.87
C PHE A 122 6.13 -8.61 -8.78
N VAL A 123 6.49 -9.55 -7.92
CA VAL A 123 5.66 -9.99 -6.79
C VAL A 123 5.38 -8.83 -5.83
N TRP A 124 6.39 -8.00 -5.56
CA TRP A 124 6.24 -6.82 -4.71
C TRP A 124 5.26 -5.81 -5.30
N GLY A 125 5.32 -5.57 -6.64
CA GLY A 125 4.36 -4.74 -7.37
C GLY A 125 2.92 -5.24 -7.22
N ILE A 126 2.71 -6.56 -7.29
CA ILE A 126 1.40 -7.18 -7.04
C ILE A 126 0.90 -6.81 -5.63
N GLY A 127 1.72 -6.98 -4.61
CA GLY A 127 1.35 -6.63 -3.23
C GLY A 127 1.03 -5.14 -3.03
N ALA A 128 1.81 -4.26 -3.65
CA ALA A 128 1.61 -2.81 -3.61
C ALA A 128 0.27 -2.39 -4.23
N ALA A 129 -0.16 -3.06 -5.31
CA ALA A 129 -1.46 -2.81 -5.94
C ALA A 129 -2.62 -3.07 -4.99
N GLY A 130 -2.59 -4.17 -4.23
CA GLY A 130 -3.64 -4.53 -3.27
C GLY A 130 -3.82 -3.47 -2.19
N SER A 131 -2.73 -3.01 -1.62
CA SER A 131 -2.74 -1.94 -0.60
C SER A 131 -3.37 -0.65 -1.13
N ARG A 132 -3.00 -0.23 -2.34
CA ARG A 132 -3.50 1.01 -2.97
C ARG A 132 -4.98 0.92 -3.32
N VAL A 133 -5.40 -0.15 -4.00
CA VAL A 133 -6.80 -0.31 -4.45
C VAL A 133 -7.74 -0.32 -3.25
N VAL A 134 -7.40 -1.07 -2.21
CA VAL A 134 -8.24 -1.16 -1.00
C VAL A 134 -8.25 0.16 -0.22
N ALA A 135 -7.12 0.87 -0.13
CA ALA A 135 -7.06 2.18 0.53
C ALA A 135 -8.04 3.18 -0.12
N VAL A 136 -8.03 3.28 -1.45
CA VAL A 136 -8.97 4.17 -2.19
C VAL A 136 -10.42 3.70 -2.01
N ALA A 137 -10.69 2.40 -2.02
CA ALA A 137 -12.02 1.85 -1.84
C ALA A 137 -12.59 2.19 -0.44
N ILE A 138 -11.79 2.07 0.62
CA ILE A 138 -12.19 2.44 1.99
C ILE A 138 -12.58 3.92 2.08
N VAL A 139 -11.85 4.82 1.41
CA VAL A 139 -12.20 6.24 1.38
C VAL A 139 -13.56 6.47 0.74
N ARG A 140 -13.80 5.83 -0.39
CA ARG A 140 -15.09 5.94 -1.11
C ARG A 140 -16.26 5.39 -0.31
N ASP A 141 -16.05 4.34 0.47
CA ASP A 141 -17.09 3.72 1.29
C ASP A 141 -17.43 4.53 2.56
N ARG A 142 -16.47 5.37 3.03
CA ARG A 142 -16.59 6.08 4.32
C ARG A 142 -16.93 7.56 4.20
N PHE A 143 -16.58 8.19 3.10
CA PHE A 143 -16.74 9.61 2.92
C PHE A 143 -17.64 9.91 1.71
N VAL A 144 -18.56 10.87 1.86
CA VAL A 144 -19.50 11.28 0.81
C VAL A 144 -19.40 12.79 0.56
N GLY A 145 -19.59 13.21 -0.68
CA GLY A 145 -19.64 14.63 -1.07
C GLY A 145 -18.36 15.39 -0.73
N ASN A 146 -18.49 16.56 -0.11
CA ASN A 146 -17.35 17.43 0.22
C ASN A 146 -16.33 16.80 1.20
N GLN A 147 -16.79 15.89 2.05
CA GLN A 147 -15.89 15.18 2.97
C GLN A 147 -14.97 14.22 2.22
N MET A 148 -15.48 13.54 1.19
CA MET A 148 -14.70 12.69 0.30
C MET A 148 -13.64 13.49 -0.45
N ALA A 149 -14.00 14.66 -1.00
CA ALA A 149 -13.07 15.52 -1.70
C ALA A 149 -11.91 15.97 -0.78
N ARG A 150 -12.21 16.38 0.45
CA ARG A 150 -11.19 16.74 1.45
C ARG A 150 -10.30 15.57 1.84
N ALA A 151 -10.89 14.39 2.08
CA ALA A 151 -10.12 13.18 2.41
C ALA A 151 -9.16 12.79 1.28
N MET A 152 -9.65 12.77 0.05
CA MET A 152 -8.81 12.47 -1.13
C MET A 152 -7.72 13.51 -1.33
N SER A 153 -8.01 14.80 -1.15
CA SER A 153 -7.00 15.87 -1.24
C SER A 153 -5.89 15.69 -0.21
N GLN A 154 -6.21 15.37 1.05
CA GLN A 154 -5.23 15.14 2.10
C GLN A 154 -4.36 13.91 1.81
N ILE A 155 -4.96 12.81 1.37
CA ILE A 155 -4.24 11.59 1.00
C ILE A 155 -3.31 11.86 -0.18
N MET A 156 -3.78 12.58 -1.20
CA MET A 156 -2.95 12.95 -2.35
C MET A 156 -1.82 13.90 -1.97
N ALA A 157 -2.04 14.84 -1.07
CA ALA A 157 -0.98 15.72 -0.58
C ALA A 157 0.15 14.92 0.11
N ILE A 158 -0.21 13.95 0.96
CA ILE A 158 0.77 13.07 1.61
C ILE A 158 1.46 12.19 0.57
N PHE A 159 0.71 11.62 -0.38
CA PHE A 159 1.27 10.78 -1.45
C PHE A 159 2.29 11.52 -2.32
N VAL A 160 2.06 12.80 -2.62
CA VAL A 160 3.01 13.65 -3.37
C VAL A 160 4.22 14.03 -2.50
N LEU A 161 4.05 14.12 -1.18
CA LEU A 161 5.14 14.47 -0.26
C LEU A 161 6.15 13.33 -0.07
N VAL A 162 5.68 12.08 -0.12
CA VAL A 162 6.54 10.89 0.07
C VAL A 162 7.70 10.85 -0.92
N PRO A 163 7.53 11.02 -2.24
CA PRO A 163 8.64 11.06 -3.21
C PRO A 163 9.68 12.13 -2.96
N VAL A 164 9.32 13.21 -2.26
CA VAL A 164 10.28 14.28 -1.91
C VAL A 164 11.23 13.82 -0.80
N PHE A 165 10.71 13.10 0.21
CA PHE A 165 11.49 12.68 1.37
C PHE A 165 12.07 11.27 1.23
N ALA A 166 11.44 10.38 0.46
CA ALA A 166 11.88 9.00 0.33
C ALA A 166 13.31 8.85 -0.19
N PRO A 167 13.77 9.58 -1.23
CA PRO A 167 15.16 9.49 -1.67
C PRO A 167 16.16 9.95 -0.62
N LEU A 168 15.81 10.96 0.20
CA LEU A 168 16.66 11.43 1.29
C LEU A 168 16.81 10.36 2.39
N VAL A 169 15.69 9.70 2.73
CA VAL A 169 15.70 8.57 3.66
C VAL A 169 16.51 7.41 3.08
N GLY A 170 16.30 7.08 1.81
CA GLY A 170 17.06 6.04 1.10
C GLY A 170 18.56 6.32 1.11
N ALA A 171 18.99 7.54 0.75
CA ALA A 171 20.39 7.95 0.77
C ALA A 171 20.99 7.88 2.19
N SER A 172 20.23 8.28 3.21
CA SER A 172 20.66 8.18 4.60
C SER A 172 20.86 6.73 5.06
N ILE A 173 20.02 5.82 4.61
CA ILE A 173 20.15 4.38 4.91
C ILE A 173 21.41 3.83 4.24
N ILE A 174 21.64 4.13 2.97
CA ILE A 174 22.77 3.63 2.18
C ILE A 174 24.11 4.17 2.70
N ALA A 175 24.11 5.39 3.26
CA ALA A 175 25.31 5.96 3.86
C ALA A 175 25.83 5.18 5.07
N VAL A 176 24.99 4.38 5.74
CA VAL A 176 25.36 3.65 6.98
C VAL A 176 25.15 2.12 6.87
N ALA A 177 24.47 1.65 5.82
CA ALA A 177 24.11 0.24 5.65
C ALA A 177 24.10 -0.15 4.16
N PRO A 178 24.24 -1.47 3.84
CA PRO A 178 24.12 -1.95 2.46
C PRO A 178 22.78 -1.56 1.83
N TRP A 179 22.76 -1.40 0.50
CA TRP A 179 21.56 -1.07 -0.25
C TRP A 179 20.34 -1.99 0.05
N ARG A 180 20.60 -3.24 0.41
CA ARG A 180 19.59 -4.21 0.84
C ARG A 180 18.80 -3.76 2.08
N ALA A 181 19.36 -2.88 2.91
CA ALA A 181 18.68 -2.33 4.09
C ALA A 181 17.46 -1.47 3.74
N VAL A 182 17.43 -0.89 2.55
CA VAL A 182 16.28 -0.14 2.02
C VAL A 182 15.03 -1.02 1.95
N PHE A 183 15.19 -2.27 1.54
CA PHE A 183 14.08 -3.24 1.47
C PHE A 183 13.59 -3.67 2.85
N TRP A 184 14.51 -3.87 3.78
CA TRP A 184 14.16 -4.15 5.17
C TRP A 184 13.39 -3.01 5.82
N PHE A 185 13.72 -1.76 5.50
CA PHE A 185 12.94 -0.61 5.94
C PHE A 185 11.49 -0.68 5.45
N CYS A 186 11.25 -1.05 4.18
CA CYS A 186 9.91 -1.24 3.65
C CYS A 186 9.17 -2.39 4.34
N VAL A 187 9.85 -3.48 4.69
CA VAL A 187 9.28 -4.60 5.47
C VAL A 187 8.83 -4.13 6.86
N VAL A 188 9.70 -3.41 7.57
CA VAL A 188 9.38 -2.87 8.91
C VAL A 188 8.19 -1.93 8.83
N TRP A 189 8.14 -1.04 7.83
CA TRP A 189 7.01 -0.15 7.62
C TRP A 189 5.70 -0.90 7.36
N ALA A 190 5.73 -1.94 6.51
CA ALA A 190 4.57 -2.77 6.23
C ALA A 190 4.08 -3.52 7.48
N ILE A 191 4.98 -4.06 8.28
CA ILE A 191 4.66 -4.73 9.56
C ILE A 191 4.03 -3.73 10.54
N ALA A 192 4.56 -2.51 10.62
CA ALA A 192 3.99 -1.46 11.47
C ALA A 192 2.54 -1.13 11.09
N ILE A 193 2.23 -1.08 9.79
CA ILE A 193 0.86 -0.87 9.29
C ILE A 193 -0.05 -2.05 9.67
N VAL A 194 0.41 -3.29 9.54
CA VAL A 194 -0.36 -4.47 9.96
C VAL A 194 -0.65 -4.41 11.46
N PHE A 195 0.35 -4.12 12.27
CA PHE A 195 0.19 -4.01 13.72
C PHE A 195 -0.80 -2.89 14.09
N TRP A 196 -0.68 -1.72 13.44
CA TRP A 196 -1.63 -0.62 13.62
C TRP A 196 -3.04 -1.03 13.23
N SER A 197 -3.20 -1.69 12.09
CA SER A 197 -4.51 -2.20 11.64
C SER A 197 -5.13 -3.20 12.64
N CYS A 198 -4.34 -4.12 13.18
CA CYS A 198 -4.82 -5.10 14.17
C CYS A 198 -5.27 -4.43 15.49
N ARG A 199 -4.57 -3.36 15.90
CA ARG A 199 -4.90 -2.62 17.12
C ARG A 199 -6.18 -1.81 16.97
N SER A 200 -6.34 -1.13 15.84
CA SER A 200 -7.45 -0.19 15.61
C SER A 200 -8.67 -0.86 14.95
N TRP A 201 -8.50 -2.08 14.43
CA TRP A 201 -9.58 -2.85 13.81
C TRP A 201 -9.64 -4.26 14.42
N PRO A 202 -10.13 -4.40 15.66
CA PRO A 202 -10.15 -5.69 16.33
C PRO A 202 -10.87 -6.75 15.50
N CYS A 203 -10.30 -7.94 15.46
CA CYS A 203 -10.84 -9.13 14.78
C CYS A 203 -12.10 -9.65 15.49
N SER A 204 -13.10 -8.80 15.74
CA SER A 204 -14.39 -9.24 16.26
C SER A 204 -15.34 -9.46 15.10
N SER A 205 -15.72 -10.72 14.96
CA SER A 205 -16.81 -11.29 14.14
C SER A 205 -16.48 -11.79 12.74
N ALA A 206 -15.92 -13.00 12.69
CA ALA A 206 -16.12 -13.93 11.57
C ALA A 206 -17.56 -14.50 11.51
N SER A 207 -18.55 -13.83 12.10
CA SER A 207 -19.89 -14.42 12.26
C SER A 207 -21.06 -13.50 11.91
N ARG A 208 -20.89 -12.54 10.98
CA ARG A 208 -22.04 -11.81 10.41
C ARG A 208 -21.82 -11.43 8.96
N CYS A 209 -21.76 -12.46 8.10
CA CYS A 209 -22.12 -12.38 6.68
C CYS A 209 -22.92 -13.65 6.39
N SER A 210 -24.20 -13.64 6.77
CA SER A 210 -25.24 -14.48 6.19
C SER A 210 -26.29 -13.55 5.64
#